data_60f3269f8c40bf15874dffc66ac941a9
#
_entry.id   60f3269f8c40bf15874dffc66ac941a9
#
_cell.length_a   1.000
_cell.length_b   1.000
_cell.length_c   1.000
_cell.angle_alpha   90.00
_cell.angle_beta   90.00
_cell.angle_gamma   90.00
#
_symmetry.space_group_name_H-M   'P 1'
#
loop_
_entity.id
_entity.type
_entity.pdbx_description
1 polymer ?
#
loop_
_entity_poly.entity_id
_entity_poly.type
_entity_poly.pdbx_seq_one_letter_code
_entity_poly.pdbx_strand_id
1 'polypeptide(L)'
;MPDAEIRYAYGYPIAGADQSGYARALEIAEDADIVILTLGGKHGTCSMASMGEGVDATNINLPECQDAFIRKAAKLGKPLIGVHFDGRPISSDAADAHLDAILEAWNPSEMGAEAVVSTLLGRYNPGGKMPVTTAYTSGQIPIYYN
;
A
#
# COMPACT_ATOMS: atom_id res chain seq x y z
N MET A 1 1.52 20.48 9.27
CA MET A 1 1.92 21.32 8.09
C MET A 1 0.73 22.19 7.71
N PRO A 2 0.59 23.39 8.28
CA PRO A 2 -0.58 24.24 8.00
C PRO A 2 -0.64 24.74 6.54
N ASP A 3 0.49 24.72 5.84
CA ASP A 3 0.59 25.24 4.48
C ASP A 3 0.73 24.14 3.41
N ALA A 4 0.47 22.88 3.76
CA ALA A 4 0.55 21.79 2.79
C ALA A 4 -0.73 21.74 1.94
N GLU A 5 -0.58 21.76 0.63
CA GLU A 5 -1.65 21.45 -0.32
C GLU A 5 -1.75 19.94 -0.49
N ILE A 6 -2.94 19.39 -0.27
CA ILE A 6 -3.20 17.97 -0.47
C ILE A 6 -4.03 17.80 -1.72
N ARG A 7 -3.50 17.05 -2.68
CA ARG A 7 -4.19 16.67 -3.92
C ARG A 7 -4.48 15.18 -3.91
N TYR A 8 -5.60 14.78 -4.46
CA TYR A 8 -6.05 13.40 -4.50
C TYR A 8 -6.42 12.97 -5.91
N ALA A 9 -6.06 11.75 -6.25
CA ALA A 9 -6.55 11.06 -7.44
C ALA A 9 -6.81 9.59 -7.14
N TYR A 10 -7.88 9.05 -7.72
CA TYR A 10 -8.09 7.61 -7.76
C TYR A 10 -7.23 7.03 -8.86
N GLY A 11 -6.08 6.49 -8.49
CA GLY A 11 -5.08 5.99 -9.44
C GLY A 11 -5.38 4.58 -9.94
N TYR A 12 -5.84 3.70 -9.06
CA TYR A 12 -6.00 2.27 -9.34
C TYR A 12 -7.08 1.65 -8.46
N PRO A 13 -7.71 0.56 -8.92
CA PRO A 13 -8.66 -0.19 -8.10
C PRO A 13 -7.98 -1.05 -7.03
N ILE A 14 -8.81 -1.60 -6.14
CA ILE A 14 -8.37 -2.51 -5.08
C ILE A 14 -8.08 -3.94 -5.56
N ALA A 15 -8.32 -4.23 -6.82
CA ALA A 15 -8.08 -5.54 -7.42
C ALA A 15 -7.97 -5.44 -8.95
N GLY A 16 -7.34 -6.45 -9.55
CA GLY A 16 -7.21 -6.57 -11.00
C GLY A 16 -6.09 -5.75 -11.61
N ALA A 17 -6.19 -5.45 -12.90
CA ALA A 17 -5.15 -4.85 -13.72
C ALA A 17 -5.57 -3.53 -14.40
N ASP A 18 -6.69 -2.93 -14.00
CA ASP A 18 -7.18 -1.69 -14.61
C ASP A 18 -6.23 -0.52 -14.33
N GLN A 19 -5.84 0.18 -15.38
CA GLN A 19 -4.90 1.29 -15.38
C GLN A 19 -5.56 2.62 -15.83
N SER A 20 -6.87 2.66 -15.95
CA SER A 20 -7.59 3.83 -16.47
C SER A 20 -7.38 5.12 -15.65
N GLY A 21 -7.14 4.98 -14.34
CA GLY A 21 -6.87 6.11 -13.45
C GLY A 21 -5.43 6.65 -13.46
N TYR A 22 -4.49 5.94 -14.09
CA TYR A 22 -3.06 6.24 -13.98
C TYR A 22 -2.67 7.62 -14.51
N ALA A 23 -3.20 8.00 -15.67
CA ALA A 23 -2.80 9.26 -16.33
C ALA A 23 -3.01 10.45 -15.39
N ARG A 24 -4.20 10.53 -14.80
CA ARG A 24 -4.54 11.63 -13.87
C ARG A 24 -3.75 11.56 -12.56
N ALA A 25 -3.54 10.37 -12.03
CA ALA A 25 -2.78 10.20 -10.80
C ALA A 25 -1.30 10.56 -10.98
N LEU A 26 -0.70 10.15 -12.09
CA LEU A 26 0.69 10.50 -12.41
C LEU A 26 0.87 12.01 -12.69
N GLU A 27 -0.08 12.64 -13.38
CA GLU A 27 -0.09 14.10 -13.60
C GLU A 27 -0.06 14.86 -12.26
N ILE A 28 -0.89 14.47 -11.30
CA ILE A 28 -0.90 15.09 -9.97
C ILE A 28 0.41 14.81 -9.22
N ALA A 29 0.92 13.58 -9.33
CA ALA A 29 2.15 13.16 -8.67
C ALA A 29 3.39 13.89 -9.20
N GLU A 30 3.42 14.24 -10.48
CA GLU A 30 4.53 14.97 -11.10
C GLU A 30 4.76 16.34 -10.45
N ASP A 31 3.68 17.03 -10.09
CA ASP A 31 3.71 18.34 -9.45
C ASP A 31 3.88 18.27 -7.91
N ALA A 32 3.83 17.09 -7.32
CA ALA A 32 3.91 16.93 -5.87
C ALA A 32 5.36 16.90 -5.37
N ASP A 33 5.59 17.34 -4.15
CA ASP A 33 6.87 17.19 -3.46
C ASP A 33 7.04 15.77 -2.87
N ILE A 34 5.92 15.15 -2.45
CA ILE A 34 5.87 13.80 -1.88
C ILE A 34 4.60 13.11 -2.40
N VAL A 35 4.71 11.85 -2.74
CA VAL A 35 3.59 11.02 -3.19
C VAL A 35 3.29 9.97 -2.14
N ILE A 36 2.05 9.94 -1.67
CA ILE A 36 1.57 8.92 -0.73
C ILE A 36 0.63 7.98 -1.47
N LEU A 37 0.94 6.69 -1.46
CA LEU A 37 0.17 5.64 -2.10
C LEU A 37 -0.59 4.84 -1.05
N THR A 38 -1.91 4.78 -1.17
CA THR A 38 -2.72 3.86 -0.38
C THR A 38 -2.77 2.51 -1.11
N LEU A 39 -2.20 1.50 -0.50
CA LEU A 39 -1.97 0.19 -1.09
C LEU A 39 -2.73 -0.90 -0.33
N GLY A 40 -2.77 -2.08 -0.90
CA GLY A 40 -3.47 -3.21 -0.30
C GLY A 40 -4.81 -3.47 -0.95
N GLY A 41 -5.73 -4.05 -0.22
CA GLY A 41 -7.00 -4.43 -0.80
C GLY A 41 -8.10 -4.54 0.24
N LYS A 42 -9.31 -4.76 -0.26
CA LYS A 42 -10.45 -5.03 0.59
C LYS A 42 -10.33 -6.44 1.16
N HIS A 43 -10.33 -6.51 2.48
CA HIS A 43 -10.51 -7.76 3.22
C HIS A 43 -11.99 -7.98 3.56
N GLY A 44 -12.30 -9.16 4.03
CA GLY A 44 -13.63 -9.52 4.48
C GLY A 44 -14.26 -10.66 3.68
N THR A 45 -15.34 -11.16 4.20
CA THR A 45 -16.05 -12.36 3.71
C THR A 45 -16.98 -12.10 2.53
N CYS A 46 -16.87 -10.93 1.89
CA CYS A 46 -17.71 -10.62 0.73
C CYS A 46 -17.02 -11.00 -0.59
N SER A 47 -17.80 -11.14 -1.64
CA SER A 47 -17.32 -11.45 -2.99
C SER A 47 -16.32 -10.43 -3.56
N MET A 48 -16.15 -9.30 -2.89
CA MET A 48 -15.21 -8.24 -3.25
C MET A 48 -13.90 -8.28 -2.44
N ALA A 49 -13.68 -9.32 -1.65
CA ALA A 49 -12.43 -9.48 -0.91
C ALA A 49 -11.27 -9.72 -1.88
N SER A 50 -10.43 -8.70 -2.07
CA SER A 50 -9.31 -8.75 -3.02
C SER A 50 -8.04 -9.37 -2.41
N MET A 51 -7.99 -9.49 -1.07
CA MET A 51 -6.82 -10.00 -0.35
C MET A 51 -6.99 -11.46 0.11
N GLY A 52 -8.06 -12.13 -0.31
CA GLY A 52 -8.29 -13.55 -0.06
C GLY A 52 -8.69 -13.90 1.37
N GLU A 53 -9.12 -12.95 2.18
CA GLU A 53 -9.70 -13.27 3.49
C GLU A 53 -10.99 -14.07 3.32
N GLY A 54 -11.09 -15.20 4.00
CA GLY A 54 -12.19 -16.14 3.84
C GLY A 54 -12.14 -17.01 2.58
N VAL A 55 -11.13 -16.81 1.73
CA VAL A 55 -10.78 -17.64 0.58
C VAL A 55 -9.28 -17.80 0.48
N ASP A 56 -8.82 -18.92 -0.03
CA ASP A 56 -7.40 -19.14 -0.25
C ASP A 56 -6.89 -18.28 -1.39
N ALA A 57 -5.66 -17.77 -1.23
CA ALA A 57 -4.98 -17.04 -2.27
C ALA A 57 -3.79 -17.83 -2.79
N THR A 58 -3.63 -17.86 -4.08
CA THR A 58 -2.47 -18.45 -4.75
C THR A 58 -1.32 -17.45 -4.92
N ASN A 59 -1.58 -16.17 -4.65
CA ASN A 59 -0.63 -15.08 -4.79
C ASN A 59 -0.70 -14.18 -3.54
N ILE A 60 0.45 -13.83 -2.99
CA ILE A 60 0.59 -12.96 -1.82
C ILE A 60 1.03 -11.53 -2.18
N ASN A 61 1.12 -11.20 -3.46
CA ASN A 61 1.53 -9.88 -3.91
C ASN A 61 0.37 -8.87 -3.85
N LEU A 62 0.71 -7.59 -3.98
CA LEU A 62 -0.27 -6.55 -4.26
C LEU A 62 -1.03 -6.85 -5.56
N PRO A 63 -2.25 -6.31 -5.74
CA PRO A 63 -2.93 -6.35 -7.02
C PRO A 63 -2.05 -5.80 -8.15
N GLU A 64 -2.12 -6.42 -9.33
CA GLU A 64 -1.26 -6.09 -10.48
C GLU A 64 -1.29 -4.59 -10.83
N CYS A 65 -2.47 -3.96 -10.76
CA CYS A 65 -2.61 -2.53 -11.00
C CYS A 65 -1.82 -1.67 -10.01
N GLN A 66 -1.68 -2.10 -8.75
CA GLN A 66 -0.92 -1.35 -7.75
C GLN A 66 0.59 -1.48 -7.97
N ASP A 67 1.08 -2.69 -8.19
CA ASP A 67 2.48 -2.93 -8.53
C ASP A 67 2.90 -2.18 -9.81
N ALA A 68 2.06 -2.22 -10.84
CA ALA A 68 2.31 -1.50 -12.07
C ALA A 68 2.32 0.02 -11.89
N PHE A 69 1.45 0.56 -11.02
CA PHE A 69 1.44 1.99 -10.70
C PHE A 69 2.71 2.42 -9.96
N ILE A 70 3.15 1.67 -8.94
CA ILE A 70 4.38 1.95 -8.20
C ILE A 70 5.56 2.07 -9.16
N ARG A 71 5.72 1.11 -10.09
CA ARG A 71 6.80 1.14 -11.10
C ARG A 71 6.74 2.35 -12.02
N LYS A 72 5.55 2.88 -12.29
CA LYS A 72 5.39 4.10 -13.11
C LYS A 72 5.66 5.35 -12.28
N ALA A 73 5.13 5.45 -11.06
CA ALA A 73 5.34 6.58 -10.16
C ALA A 73 6.82 6.75 -9.79
N ALA A 74 7.55 5.65 -9.61
CA ALA A 74 8.99 5.68 -9.34
C ALA A 74 9.81 6.42 -10.40
N LYS A 75 9.35 6.43 -11.65
CA LYS A 75 10.03 7.15 -12.74
C LYS A 75 9.95 8.67 -12.63
N LEU A 76 9.06 9.18 -11.77
CA LEU A 76 8.94 10.61 -11.51
C LEU A 76 10.07 11.15 -10.62
N GLY A 77 10.82 10.27 -9.94
CA GLY A 77 11.91 10.65 -9.05
C GLY A 77 11.47 11.42 -7.81
N LYS A 78 10.21 11.25 -7.41
CA LYS A 78 9.65 11.85 -6.19
C LYS A 78 9.74 10.88 -5.03
N PRO A 79 9.85 11.34 -3.78
CA PRO A 79 9.69 10.49 -2.61
C PRO A 79 8.33 9.78 -2.65
N LEU A 80 8.36 8.43 -2.56
CA LEU A 80 7.18 7.59 -2.57
C LEU A 80 6.99 6.93 -1.20
N ILE A 81 5.85 7.15 -0.59
CA ILE A 81 5.48 6.52 0.69
C ILE A 81 4.29 5.62 0.45
N GLY A 82 4.41 4.34 0.82
CA GLY A 82 3.29 3.39 0.81
C GLY A 82 2.61 3.32 2.17
N VAL A 83 1.29 3.31 2.17
CA VAL A 83 0.49 2.94 3.35
C VAL A 83 -0.33 1.73 2.98
N HIS A 84 0.01 0.59 3.58
CA HIS A 84 -0.66 -0.68 3.34
C HIS A 84 -1.88 -0.83 4.27
N PHE A 85 -3.01 -1.20 3.68
CA PHE A 85 -4.24 -1.54 4.36
C PHE A 85 -4.61 -2.98 4.00
N ASP A 86 -4.20 -3.91 4.83
CA ASP A 86 -4.23 -5.34 4.52
C ASP A 86 -4.81 -6.17 5.66
N GLY A 87 -5.41 -7.31 5.32
CA GLY A 87 -5.87 -8.31 6.30
C GLY A 87 -4.87 -9.45 6.50
N ARG A 88 -3.77 -9.46 5.74
CA ARG A 88 -2.71 -10.46 5.80
C ARG A 88 -1.38 -9.86 5.30
N PRO A 89 -0.23 -10.48 5.61
CA PRO A 89 1.04 -10.04 5.07
C PRO A 89 1.05 -10.07 3.55
N ILE A 90 1.47 -8.97 2.95
CA ILE A 90 1.60 -8.79 1.51
C ILE A 90 3.07 -8.69 1.14
N SER A 91 3.44 -9.32 0.04
CA SER A 91 4.72 -9.15 -0.61
C SER A 91 4.55 -8.27 -1.85
N SER A 92 5.55 -7.46 -2.19
CA SER A 92 5.53 -6.68 -3.41
C SER A 92 6.94 -6.27 -3.79
N ASP A 93 7.48 -6.88 -4.84
CA ASP A 93 8.77 -6.49 -5.39
C ASP A 93 8.81 -5.03 -5.83
N ALA A 94 7.67 -4.48 -6.28
CA ALA A 94 7.58 -3.09 -6.69
C ALA A 94 7.66 -2.14 -5.49
N ALA A 95 6.96 -2.46 -4.40
CA ALA A 95 7.00 -1.68 -3.18
C ALA A 95 8.40 -1.71 -2.55
N ASP A 96 8.98 -2.90 -2.41
CA ASP A 96 10.31 -3.08 -1.82
C ASP A 96 11.42 -2.39 -2.61
N ALA A 97 11.29 -2.35 -3.94
CA ALA A 97 12.31 -1.75 -4.81
C ALA A 97 12.18 -0.24 -4.97
N HIS A 98 11.01 0.34 -4.78
CA HIS A 98 10.72 1.70 -5.24
C HIS A 98 10.10 2.62 -4.19
N LEU A 99 9.60 2.11 -3.07
CA LEU A 99 9.08 2.98 -2.02
C LEU A 99 10.20 3.36 -1.05
N ASP A 100 10.26 4.64 -0.69
CA ASP A 100 11.22 5.15 0.29
C ASP A 100 10.83 4.80 1.72
N ALA A 101 9.52 4.60 1.97
CA ALA A 101 8.99 4.14 3.24
C ALA A 101 7.68 3.39 3.05
N ILE A 102 7.45 2.40 3.92
CA ILE A 102 6.19 1.64 3.97
C ILE A 102 5.67 1.68 5.40
N LEU A 103 4.43 2.13 5.55
CA LEU A 103 3.68 2.03 6.79
C LEU A 103 2.66 0.91 6.67
N GLU A 104 2.83 -0.15 7.46
CA GLU A 104 1.86 -1.23 7.54
C GLU A 104 0.77 -0.86 8.55
N ALA A 105 -0.39 -0.51 8.06
CA ALA A 105 -1.51 -0.07 8.87
C ALA A 105 -2.51 -1.19 9.18
N TRP A 106 -2.41 -2.33 8.53
CA TRP A 106 -3.35 -3.44 8.65
C TRP A 106 -4.80 -2.98 8.45
N ASN A 107 -5.68 -3.38 9.34
CA ASN A 107 -7.08 -2.96 9.41
C ASN A 107 -7.25 -1.97 10.57
N PRO A 108 -6.84 -0.72 10.41
CA PRO A 108 -6.97 0.24 11.48
C PRO A 108 -8.45 0.55 11.68
N SER A 109 -8.91 0.43 12.90
CA SER A 109 -10.30 0.67 13.24
C SER A 109 -10.66 2.17 13.17
N GLU A 110 -11.68 2.58 13.88
CA GLU A 110 -12.26 3.93 13.84
C GLU A 110 -11.22 5.06 13.95
N MET A 111 -10.21 4.91 14.82
CA MET A 111 -9.16 5.91 15.00
C MET A 111 -7.97 5.77 14.05
N GLY A 112 -8.04 4.84 13.12
CA GLY A 112 -6.92 4.49 12.24
C GLY A 112 -6.48 5.63 11.32
N ALA A 113 -7.41 6.39 10.79
CA ALA A 113 -7.06 7.52 9.92
C ALA A 113 -6.23 8.57 10.66
N GLU A 114 -6.60 8.89 11.91
CA GLU A 114 -5.86 9.84 12.74
C GLU A 114 -4.46 9.30 13.07
N ALA A 115 -4.34 8.03 13.43
CA ALA A 115 -3.07 7.38 13.73
C ALA A 115 -2.11 7.38 12.52
N VAL A 116 -2.61 7.00 11.35
CA VAL A 116 -1.84 7.00 10.10
C VAL A 116 -1.37 8.42 9.75
N VAL A 117 -2.28 9.39 9.73
CA VAL A 117 -1.93 10.78 9.41
C VAL A 117 -0.95 11.36 10.43
N SER A 118 -1.14 11.09 11.72
CA SER A 118 -0.22 11.57 12.77
C SER A 118 1.18 10.98 12.61
N THR A 119 1.28 9.70 12.20
CA THR A 119 2.54 9.05 11.88
C THR A 119 3.21 9.68 10.67
N LEU A 120 2.48 9.86 9.56
CA LEU A 120 2.99 10.45 8.33
C LEU A 120 3.48 11.90 8.54
N LEU A 121 2.83 12.64 9.44
CA LEU A 121 3.22 14.01 9.78
C LEU A 121 4.32 14.10 10.85
N GLY A 122 4.83 12.97 11.33
CA GLY A 122 5.86 12.93 12.36
C GLY A 122 5.42 13.41 13.74
N ARG A 123 4.10 13.49 13.99
CA ARG A 123 3.56 13.83 15.32
C ARG A 123 3.72 12.68 16.31
N TYR A 124 3.89 11.50 15.76
CA TYR A 124 3.95 10.25 16.49
C TYR A 124 4.96 9.33 15.80
N ASN A 125 5.82 8.70 16.56
CA ASN A 125 6.77 7.73 16.06
C ASN A 125 6.20 6.32 16.27
N PRO A 126 5.92 5.54 15.20
CA PRO A 126 5.32 4.24 15.34
C PRO A 126 6.26 3.28 16.08
N GLY A 127 5.80 2.77 17.21
CA GLY A 127 6.56 1.79 18.02
C GLY A 127 6.24 0.34 17.68
N GLY A 128 5.25 0.11 16.82
CA GLY A 128 4.83 -1.21 16.41
C GLY A 128 5.89 -1.94 15.61
N LYS A 129 5.95 -3.25 15.79
CA LYS A 129 6.79 -4.18 15.03
C LYS A 129 5.88 -5.07 14.19
N MET A 130 6.40 -5.57 13.06
CA MET A 130 5.69 -6.58 12.29
C MET A 130 5.43 -7.82 13.16
N PRO A 131 4.18 -8.23 13.35
CA PRO A 131 3.85 -9.37 14.22
C PRO A 131 4.09 -10.72 13.55
N VAL A 132 4.36 -10.71 12.25
CA VAL A 132 4.55 -11.89 11.41
C VAL A 132 5.68 -11.65 10.42
N THR A 133 6.27 -12.73 9.95
CA THR A 133 7.26 -12.67 8.86
C THR A 133 6.53 -12.52 7.53
N THR A 134 6.95 -11.56 6.72
CA THR A 134 6.49 -11.42 5.34
C THR A 134 7.30 -12.33 4.43
N ALA A 135 6.62 -13.17 3.66
CA ALA A 135 7.27 -14.05 2.69
C ALA A 135 7.76 -13.24 1.48
N TYR A 136 8.90 -13.60 0.93
CA TYR A 136 9.43 -12.99 -0.28
C TYR A 136 8.62 -13.38 -1.52
N THR A 137 8.17 -14.63 -1.55
CA THR A 137 7.33 -15.18 -2.63
C THR A 137 6.38 -16.22 -2.08
N SER A 138 5.32 -16.51 -2.82
CA SER A 138 4.38 -17.61 -2.48
C SER A 138 5.09 -18.97 -2.35
N GLY A 139 6.20 -19.18 -3.06
CA GLY A 139 6.99 -20.41 -2.98
C GLY A 139 7.80 -20.56 -1.69
N GLN A 140 7.91 -19.53 -0.87
CA GLN A 140 8.61 -19.57 0.41
C GLN A 140 7.70 -20.01 1.57
N ILE A 141 6.40 -20.08 1.34
CA ILE A 141 5.41 -20.49 2.36
C ILE A 141 5.40 -22.02 2.48
N PRO A 142 5.33 -22.60 3.71
CA PRO A 142 5.17 -21.93 5.00
C PRO A 142 6.46 -21.32 5.57
N ILE A 143 6.36 -20.19 6.25
CA ILE A 143 7.44 -19.58 7.02
C ILE A 143 7.17 -19.83 8.50
N TYR A 144 8.13 -20.44 9.16
CA TYR A 144 8.04 -20.73 10.58
C TYR A 144 8.76 -19.64 11.37
N TYR A 145 8.15 -19.23 12.47
CA TYR A 145 8.80 -18.40 13.47
C TYR A 145 9.78 -19.25 14.30
N ASN A 146 11.04 -18.89 14.27
CA ASN A 146 12.12 -19.53 15.06
C ASN A 146 12.73 -18.50 16.01
#